data_6a976ea7cd1d997163f9c12829867373
#
_entry.id   6a976ea7cd1d997163f9c12829867373
#
_cell.length_a   1.000
_cell.length_b   1.000
_cell.length_c   1.000
_cell.angle_alpha   90.00
_cell.angle_beta   90.00
_cell.angle_gamma   90.00
#
_symmetry.space_group_name_H-M   'P 1'
#
loop_
_entity.id
_entity.type
_entity.pdbx_description
1 polymer ?
#
loop_
_entity_poly.entity_id
_entity_poly.type
_entity_poly.pdbx_seq_one_letter_code
_entity_poly.pdbx_strand_id
1 'polypeptide(L)'
;PKGFGYPTQITIMTFSVDKESDLQVLALNAASAALFVSNIDINTSVSAVRAAKIDGELVLNPTLSELNRSTLDLYLSGTKDDLLMIEMRSMGGERVDSSLVLDPLMDPTFSAPIITTHVSNAIGEDELIAIFEKTEQLLFESNAKYEEAFKAFKKETMEIEYKAHLLNEEMVKYVRENHFADIKSAMNQMAKSERSTALRSIRKKIILEQEDWNEAELKDAIENVKKEQVRAQILNERVRADGRALNEIRPISISTNVLPRAHSSCLFTRGQTQALVVLTMGGPKDAQMFENLTDNGTQNENFMVHYNFPGFSVGEASPIMGTKRRELGHGNLAKRALEPIVNLDGQTVRIVSEILESNGSSSMATVCGGYMALRAADIETSDVIAGIAMGMVSEGNKYAILSDIMGLEDHDGDMDFKVTGSKEGITAMQMDIKLGGISLNVLKEALYQAKEGRAHIIDIMVEAEKNIEFNDGVLPSTDFFHIDPSFIGEIIGQAGKTIREIIEKFEVAIDI
;
A
#
# COMPACT_ATOMS: atom_id res chain seq x y z
N PRO A 1 -13.74 -15.50 -13.52
CA PRO A 1 -14.88 -16.21 -12.95
C PRO A 1 -14.47 -17.61 -12.51
N LYS A 2 -15.10 -18.17 -11.45
CA LYS A 2 -14.86 -19.56 -11.05
C LYS A 2 -15.21 -20.48 -12.22
N GLY A 3 -14.30 -21.41 -12.55
CA GLY A 3 -14.48 -22.33 -13.68
C GLY A 3 -14.03 -21.83 -15.04
N PHE A 4 -13.64 -20.57 -15.18
CA PHE A 4 -13.02 -20.05 -16.39
C PHE A 4 -11.55 -20.51 -16.46
N GLY A 5 -11.27 -21.52 -17.26
CA GLY A 5 -9.96 -22.17 -17.34
C GLY A 5 -9.09 -21.75 -18.54
N TYR A 6 -9.50 -20.74 -19.29
CA TYR A 6 -8.76 -20.31 -20.48
C TYR A 6 -7.72 -19.24 -20.11
N PRO A 7 -6.44 -19.44 -20.46
CA PRO A 7 -5.42 -18.41 -20.28
C PRO A 7 -5.82 -17.15 -21.04
N THR A 8 -5.92 -16.02 -20.34
CA THR A 8 -6.25 -14.73 -20.93
C THR A 8 -5.11 -13.76 -20.70
N GLN A 9 -4.53 -13.25 -21.78
CA GLN A 9 -3.48 -12.24 -21.73
C GLN A 9 -4.00 -10.93 -22.30
N ILE A 10 -3.83 -9.84 -21.52
CA ILE A 10 -4.11 -8.47 -21.96
C ILE A 10 -2.75 -7.79 -22.17
N THR A 11 -2.52 -7.30 -23.38
CA THR A 11 -1.30 -6.54 -23.71
C THR A 11 -1.69 -5.12 -24.07
N ILE A 12 -1.12 -4.15 -23.35
CA ILE A 12 -1.33 -2.72 -23.59
C ILE A 12 -0.07 -2.17 -24.21
N MET A 13 -0.20 -1.53 -25.38
CA MET A 13 0.92 -0.93 -26.11
C MET A 13 0.62 0.55 -26.37
N THR A 14 1.53 1.42 -25.95
CA THR A 14 1.43 2.85 -26.20
C THR A 14 2.13 3.18 -27.52
N PHE A 15 1.39 3.67 -28.51
CA PHE A 15 1.92 4.04 -29.81
C PHE A 15 2.18 5.54 -29.96
N SER A 16 1.40 6.36 -29.25
CA SER A 16 1.52 7.82 -29.27
C SER A 16 1.06 8.39 -27.95
N VAL A 17 1.72 9.40 -27.47
CA VAL A 17 1.47 10.08 -26.21
C VAL A 17 1.49 11.57 -26.41
N ASP A 18 0.51 12.28 -25.88
CA ASP A 18 0.62 13.69 -25.56
C ASP A 18 1.12 13.86 -24.10
N LYS A 19 1.48 15.08 -23.71
CA LYS A 19 2.05 15.36 -22.39
C LYS A 19 1.00 15.60 -21.29
N GLU A 20 -0.27 15.60 -21.64
CA GLU A 20 -1.35 15.97 -20.73
C GLU A 20 -2.28 14.79 -20.41
N SER A 21 -2.28 13.74 -21.22
CA SER A 21 -3.17 12.59 -21.03
C SER A 21 -2.68 11.64 -19.93
N ASP A 22 -3.61 11.23 -19.07
CA ASP A 22 -3.36 10.18 -18.07
C ASP A 22 -3.34 8.79 -18.73
N LEU A 23 -2.12 8.25 -18.91
CA LEU A 23 -1.92 6.94 -19.53
C LEU A 23 -2.46 5.79 -18.67
N GLN A 24 -2.55 5.93 -17.34
CA GLN A 24 -3.02 4.85 -16.46
C GLN A 24 -4.53 4.67 -16.59
N VAL A 25 -5.29 5.76 -16.53
CA VAL A 25 -6.74 5.75 -16.78
C VAL A 25 -7.03 5.24 -18.19
N LEU A 26 -6.31 5.75 -19.18
CA LEU A 26 -6.50 5.37 -20.59
C LEU A 26 -6.20 3.88 -20.83
N ALA A 27 -5.13 3.36 -20.25
CA ALA A 27 -4.74 1.96 -20.38
C ALA A 27 -5.77 1.00 -19.81
N LEU A 28 -6.31 1.29 -18.61
CA LEU A 28 -7.35 0.47 -18.00
C LEU A 28 -8.63 0.50 -18.85
N ASN A 29 -9.06 1.68 -19.25
CA ASN A 29 -10.28 1.85 -20.06
C ASN A 29 -10.15 1.16 -21.42
N ALA A 30 -8.99 1.22 -22.08
CA ALA A 30 -8.73 0.53 -23.35
C ALA A 30 -8.72 -1.01 -23.18
N ALA A 31 -8.11 -1.51 -22.10
CA ALA A 31 -8.10 -2.95 -21.80
C ALA A 31 -9.52 -3.48 -21.53
N SER A 32 -10.32 -2.71 -20.77
CA SER A 32 -11.70 -3.04 -20.50
C SER A 32 -12.56 -3.03 -21.77
N ALA A 33 -12.39 -2.02 -22.64
CA ALA A 33 -13.09 -1.96 -23.93
C ALA A 33 -12.77 -3.17 -24.81
N ALA A 34 -11.49 -3.55 -24.89
CA ALA A 34 -11.05 -4.71 -25.65
C ALA A 34 -11.72 -6.02 -25.18
N LEU A 35 -11.82 -6.20 -23.85
CA LEU A 35 -12.54 -7.32 -23.25
C LEU A 35 -14.03 -7.24 -23.54
N PHE A 36 -14.66 -6.08 -23.35
CA PHE A 36 -16.11 -5.88 -23.50
C PHE A 36 -16.59 -6.16 -24.94
N VAL A 37 -15.82 -5.74 -25.96
CA VAL A 37 -16.17 -5.98 -27.38
C VAL A 37 -15.69 -7.35 -27.90
N SER A 38 -14.97 -8.11 -27.09
CA SER A 38 -14.51 -9.46 -27.47
C SER A 38 -15.67 -10.47 -27.53
N ASN A 39 -15.35 -11.70 -27.91
CA ASN A 39 -16.28 -12.82 -27.83
C ASN A 39 -16.23 -13.56 -26.49
N ILE A 40 -15.46 -13.05 -25.49
CA ILE A 40 -15.48 -13.57 -24.12
C ILE A 40 -16.77 -13.10 -23.45
N ASP A 41 -17.36 -13.96 -22.62
CA ASP A 41 -18.58 -13.62 -21.88
C ASP A 41 -18.25 -12.66 -20.74
N ILE A 42 -18.26 -11.36 -21.05
CA ILE A 42 -18.08 -10.26 -20.13
C ILE A 42 -19.41 -9.51 -19.99
N ASN A 43 -19.97 -9.49 -18.78
CA ASN A 43 -21.29 -8.93 -18.51
C ASN A 43 -21.29 -7.41 -18.41
N THR A 44 -20.20 -6.81 -17.92
CA THR A 44 -20.08 -5.37 -17.70
C THR A 44 -18.67 -4.90 -17.98
N SER A 45 -18.53 -3.64 -18.37
CA SER A 45 -17.23 -2.99 -18.49
C SER A 45 -16.71 -2.54 -17.12
N VAL A 46 -15.41 -2.31 -17.05
CA VAL A 46 -14.74 -1.65 -15.93
C VAL A 46 -14.12 -0.35 -16.46
N SER A 47 -14.28 0.74 -15.76
CA SER A 47 -13.53 1.97 -16.09
C SER A 47 -12.76 2.48 -14.89
N ALA A 48 -11.84 3.40 -15.15
CA ALA A 48 -11.14 4.15 -14.15
C ALA A 48 -11.41 5.64 -14.32
N VAL A 49 -11.42 6.34 -13.19
CA VAL A 49 -11.44 7.78 -13.10
C VAL A 49 -10.38 8.23 -12.11
N ARG A 50 -9.83 9.43 -12.31
CA ARG A 50 -8.87 10.03 -11.40
C ARG A 50 -9.41 11.33 -10.83
N ALA A 51 -9.11 11.62 -9.57
CA ALA A 51 -9.47 12.85 -8.91
C ALA A 51 -8.23 13.49 -8.27
N ALA A 52 -8.16 14.80 -8.37
CA ALA A 52 -7.11 15.65 -7.83
C ALA A 52 -7.72 16.75 -6.95
N LYS A 53 -6.94 17.29 -6.02
CA LYS A 53 -7.32 18.48 -5.22
C LYS A 53 -6.31 19.58 -5.50
N ILE A 54 -6.75 20.63 -6.19
CA ILE A 54 -5.92 21.74 -6.67
C ILE A 54 -6.47 23.03 -6.08
N ASP A 55 -5.66 23.78 -5.36
CA ASP A 55 -6.06 25.03 -4.70
C ASP A 55 -7.32 24.87 -3.82
N GLY A 56 -7.50 23.68 -3.22
CA GLY A 56 -8.66 23.33 -2.39
C GLY A 56 -9.87 22.79 -3.15
N GLU A 57 -9.89 22.88 -4.49
CA GLU A 57 -10.99 22.44 -5.32
C GLU A 57 -10.77 21.02 -5.88
N LEU A 58 -11.85 20.23 -5.96
CA LEU A 58 -11.84 18.89 -6.56
C LEU A 58 -11.88 18.98 -8.08
N VAL A 59 -10.87 18.45 -8.74
CA VAL A 59 -10.78 18.30 -10.19
C VAL A 59 -10.88 16.84 -10.56
N LEU A 60 -11.84 16.49 -11.43
CA LEU A 60 -12.09 15.13 -11.89
C LEU A 60 -11.45 14.92 -13.27
N ASN A 61 -10.75 13.79 -13.45
CA ASN A 61 -9.94 13.47 -14.62
C ASN A 61 -8.95 14.61 -14.97
N PRO A 62 -8.07 14.98 -14.04
CA PRO A 62 -7.11 16.05 -14.25
C PRO A 62 -6.14 15.70 -15.38
N THR A 63 -5.62 16.72 -16.04
CA THR A 63 -4.42 16.59 -16.90
C THR A 63 -3.18 16.32 -16.05
N LEU A 64 -2.09 15.86 -16.67
CA LEU A 64 -0.82 15.63 -15.94
C LEU A 64 -0.26 16.93 -15.35
N SER A 65 -0.39 18.06 -16.06
CA SER A 65 0.04 19.38 -15.55
C SER A 65 -0.79 19.82 -14.33
N GLU A 66 -2.08 19.54 -14.31
CA GLU A 66 -2.94 19.76 -13.15
C GLU A 66 -2.58 18.84 -11.99
N LEU A 67 -2.34 17.54 -12.26
CA LEU A 67 -1.97 16.56 -11.25
C LEU A 67 -0.66 16.92 -10.53
N ASN A 68 0.31 17.49 -11.25
CA ASN A 68 1.59 17.95 -10.66
C ASN A 68 1.42 19.08 -9.64
N ARG A 69 0.27 19.77 -9.62
CA ARG A 69 -0.07 20.84 -8.67
C ARG A 69 -1.03 20.36 -7.58
N SER A 70 -1.42 19.11 -7.63
CA SER A 70 -2.42 18.55 -6.75
C SER A 70 -1.85 18.18 -5.38
N THR A 71 -2.65 18.35 -4.33
CA THR A 71 -2.39 17.84 -2.98
C THR A 71 -2.97 16.44 -2.74
N LEU A 72 -3.77 15.93 -3.69
CA LEU A 72 -4.40 14.62 -3.69
C LEU A 72 -4.24 13.94 -5.05
N ASP A 73 -3.92 12.67 -5.04
CA ASP A 73 -3.96 11.80 -6.20
C ASP A 73 -4.83 10.58 -5.85
N LEU A 74 -6.06 10.57 -6.34
CA LEU A 74 -7.04 9.52 -6.09
C LEU A 74 -7.41 8.83 -7.39
N TYR A 75 -7.29 7.51 -7.41
CA TYR A 75 -7.64 6.66 -8.53
C TYR A 75 -8.73 5.68 -8.11
N LEU A 76 -9.87 5.70 -8.81
CA LEU A 76 -10.98 4.79 -8.62
C LEU A 76 -11.19 3.94 -9.86
N SER A 77 -11.49 2.66 -9.67
CA SER A 77 -11.97 1.81 -10.74
C SER A 77 -13.17 0.96 -10.31
N GLY A 78 -14.06 0.69 -11.25
CA GLY A 78 -15.28 -0.06 -10.96
C GLY A 78 -16.13 -0.28 -12.19
N THR A 79 -17.31 -0.86 -11.97
CA THR A 79 -18.36 -1.04 -12.96
C THR A 79 -19.33 0.14 -12.94
N LYS A 80 -20.44 0.04 -13.63
CA LYS A 80 -21.53 1.04 -13.57
C LYS A 80 -22.33 1.01 -12.26
N ASP A 81 -22.18 -0.06 -11.47
CA ASP A 81 -22.97 -0.31 -10.26
C ASP A 81 -22.08 -0.51 -9.01
N ASP A 82 -20.79 -0.85 -9.20
CA ASP A 82 -19.92 -1.30 -8.14
C ASP A 82 -18.53 -0.65 -8.17
N LEU A 83 -18.05 -0.22 -7.01
CA LEU A 83 -16.68 0.19 -6.79
C LEU A 83 -15.82 -1.06 -6.53
N LEU A 84 -14.73 -1.23 -7.29
CA LEU A 84 -13.86 -2.41 -7.23
C LEU A 84 -12.51 -2.13 -6.60
N MET A 85 -11.91 -0.99 -6.90
CA MET A 85 -10.56 -0.66 -6.44
C MET A 85 -10.42 0.84 -6.16
N ILE A 86 -9.67 1.14 -5.11
CA ILE A 86 -9.27 2.50 -4.74
C ILE A 86 -7.76 2.51 -4.53
N GLU A 87 -7.08 3.48 -5.12
CA GLU A 87 -5.73 3.88 -4.75
C GLU A 87 -5.70 5.39 -4.50
N MET A 88 -5.12 5.80 -3.38
CA MET A 88 -5.03 7.21 -3.01
C MET A 88 -3.68 7.51 -2.37
N ARG A 89 -3.15 8.70 -2.65
CA ARG A 89 -2.06 9.30 -1.90
C ARG A 89 -2.30 10.80 -1.72
N SER A 90 -1.86 11.34 -0.60
CA SER A 90 -1.63 12.78 -0.46
C SER A 90 -0.28 13.15 -1.10
N MET A 91 -0.14 14.40 -1.49
CA MET A 91 1.10 14.95 -2.02
C MET A 91 1.65 15.94 -1.01
N GLY A 92 2.83 15.66 -0.47
CA GLY A 92 3.52 16.57 0.43
C GLY A 92 3.81 17.93 -0.23
N GLY A 93 3.99 18.94 0.56
CA GLY A 93 4.27 20.28 0.06
C GLY A 93 4.75 21.23 1.14
N GLU A 94 5.01 22.46 0.78
CA GLU A 94 5.40 23.51 1.70
C GLU A 94 4.24 24.48 1.94
N ARG A 95 4.02 24.84 3.17
CA ARG A 95 3.08 25.89 3.55
C ARG A 95 3.84 27.10 4.11
N VAL A 96 3.56 28.27 3.57
CA VAL A 96 4.10 29.53 4.11
C VAL A 96 3.45 29.81 5.46
N ASP A 97 4.24 29.93 6.50
CA ASP A 97 3.76 30.35 7.82
C ASP A 97 3.64 31.87 7.88
N SER A 98 2.44 32.35 7.54
CA SER A 98 2.13 33.79 7.58
C SER A 98 2.16 34.38 8.99
N SER A 99 2.15 33.58 10.05
CA SER A 99 2.21 34.05 11.44
C SER A 99 3.60 34.46 11.87
N LEU A 100 4.63 33.98 11.14
CA LEU A 100 6.06 34.27 11.39
C LEU A 100 6.62 35.34 10.45
N VAL A 101 5.80 35.94 9.59
CA VAL A 101 6.20 37.10 8.78
C VAL A 101 6.39 38.28 9.73
N LEU A 102 7.65 38.64 9.98
CA LEU A 102 8.01 39.83 10.76
C LEU A 102 7.43 41.07 10.08
N ASP A 103 6.86 41.98 10.88
CA ASP A 103 6.22 43.21 10.44
C ASP A 103 7.17 44.01 9.51
N PRO A 104 6.79 44.29 8.25
CA PRO A 104 7.63 45.02 7.28
C PRO A 104 8.01 46.44 7.72
N LEU A 105 7.47 46.93 8.84
CA LEU A 105 7.74 48.27 9.37
C LEU A 105 9.13 48.40 10.05
N MET A 106 9.88 47.32 10.25
CA MET A 106 11.16 47.44 10.98
C MET A 106 12.39 47.73 10.07
N ASP A 107 12.40 47.31 8.80
CA ASP A 107 13.44 47.70 7.83
C ASP A 107 12.95 47.45 6.39
N PRO A 108 12.73 48.49 5.58
CA PRO A 108 12.28 48.33 4.19
C PRO A 108 13.31 47.72 3.25
N THR A 109 14.53 47.45 3.69
CA THR A 109 15.58 46.77 2.92
C THR A 109 15.76 45.31 3.32
N PHE A 110 15.10 44.86 4.37
CA PHE A 110 15.19 43.48 4.85
C PHE A 110 13.99 42.68 4.30
N SER A 111 14.25 41.85 3.28
CA SER A 111 13.31 40.79 2.92
C SER A 111 13.38 39.73 4.01
N ALA A 112 12.38 39.68 4.89
CA ALA A 112 12.28 38.60 5.88
C ALA A 112 12.31 37.25 5.15
N PRO A 113 13.08 36.25 5.64
CA PRO A 113 13.03 34.91 5.06
C PRO A 113 11.60 34.39 5.14
N ILE A 114 11.05 33.91 4.01
CA ILE A 114 9.78 33.21 3.99
C ILE A 114 10.01 31.90 4.73
N ILE A 115 9.41 31.75 5.91
CA ILE A 115 9.50 30.51 6.66
C ILE A 115 8.42 29.59 6.10
N THR A 116 8.83 28.48 5.52
CA THR A 116 7.95 27.43 5.05
C THR A 116 8.00 26.25 6.03
N THR A 117 6.86 25.62 6.24
CA THR A 117 6.75 24.38 7.01
C THR A 117 6.33 23.27 6.04
N HIS A 118 7.04 22.17 6.08
CA HIS A 118 6.66 20.99 5.31
C HIS A 118 5.36 20.39 5.86
N VAL A 119 4.43 20.05 4.97
CA VAL A 119 3.12 19.48 5.31
C VAL A 119 2.82 18.25 4.46
N SER A 120 2.23 17.23 5.07
CA SER A 120 1.86 15.98 4.41
C SER A 120 0.63 16.12 3.50
N ASN A 121 -0.17 17.17 3.65
CA ASN A 121 -1.49 17.32 3.03
C ASN A 121 -2.39 16.08 3.25
N ALA A 122 -2.26 15.43 4.39
CA ALA A 122 -3.11 14.31 4.78
C ALA A 122 -4.59 14.73 4.78
N ILE A 123 -5.46 13.85 4.27
CA ILE A 123 -6.88 14.16 4.06
C ILE A 123 -7.71 13.50 5.15
N GLY A 124 -8.56 14.30 5.83
CA GLY A 124 -9.48 13.80 6.84
C GLY A 124 -10.53 12.85 6.26
N GLU A 125 -11.01 11.90 7.06
CA GLU A 125 -11.93 10.85 6.63
C GLU A 125 -13.23 11.42 6.07
N ASP A 126 -13.80 12.46 6.68
CA ASP A 126 -15.05 13.09 6.19
C ASP A 126 -14.88 13.75 4.82
N GLU A 127 -13.78 14.46 4.61
CA GLU A 127 -13.46 15.06 3.32
C GLU A 127 -13.26 13.99 2.25
N LEU A 128 -12.52 12.92 2.58
CA LEU A 128 -12.26 11.83 1.67
C LEU A 128 -13.54 11.10 1.24
N ILE A 129 -14.48 10.90 2.15
CA ILE A 129 -15.78 10.31 1.86
C ILE A 129 -16.57 11.20 0.89
N ALA A 130 -16.58 12.51 1.10
CA ALA A 130 -17.25 13.44 0.18
C ALA A 130 -16.61 13.45 -1.22
N ILE A 131 -15.29 13.24 -1.31
CA ILE A 131 -14.57 13.07 -2.57
C ILE A 131 -14.98 11.76 -3.24
N PHE A 132 -15.08 10.67 -2.49
CA PHE A 132 -15.53 9.37 -3.03
C PHE A 132 -16.92 9.44 -3.63
N GLU A 133 -17.88 10.05 -2.93
CA GLU A 133 -19.26 10.20 -3.43
C GLU A 133 -19.31 10.84 -4.83
N LYS A 134 -18.57 11.93 -5.01
CA LYS A 134 -18.51 12.64 -6.31
C LYS A 134 -17.76 11.84 -7.38
N THR A 135 -16.67 11.20 -7.01
CA THR A 135 -15.83 10.46 -7.95
C THR A 135 -16.49 9.15 -8.38
N GLU A 136 -17.19 8.46 -7.47
CA GLU A 136 -17.98 7.26 -7.74
C GLU A 136 -19.12 7.57 -8.72
N GLN A 137 -19.82 8.67 -8.53
CA GLN A 137 -20.88 9.10 -9.47
C GLN A 137 -20.32 9.25 -10.89
N LEU A 138 -19.19 9.94 -11.05
CA LEU A 138 -18.53 10.07 -12.35
C LEU A 138 -18.13 8.70 -12.92
N LEU A 139 -17.61 7.80 -12.08
CA LEU A 139 -17.21 6.45 -12.47
C LEU A 139 -18.41 5.68 -13.06
N PHE A 140 -19.54 5.68 -12.36
CA PHE A 140 -20.77 4.99 -12.80
C PHE A 140 -21.34 5.57 -14.09
N GLU A 141 -21.40 6.89 -14.21
CA GLU A 141 -21.82 7.57 -15.42
C GLU A 141 -20.88 7.29 -16.61
N SER A 142 -19.57 7.27 -16.35
CA SER A 142 -18.56 6.97 -17.38
C SER A 142 -18.69 5.55 -17.90
N ASN A 143 -18.87 4.57 -17.00
CA ASN A 143 -19.09 3.17 -17.38
C ASN A 143 -20.37 2.99 -18.21
N ALA A 144 -21.48 3.61 -17.81
CA ALA A 144 -22.74 3.51 -18.54
C ALA A 144 -22.61 4.06 -19.97
N LYS A 145 -21.94 5.22 -20.13
CA LYS A 145 -21.65 5.82 -21.46
C LYS A 145 -20.72 4.93 -22.28
N TYR A 146 -19.73 4.31 -21.61
CA TYR A 146 -18.78 3.42 -22.25
C TYR A 146 -19.44 2.17 -22.79
N GLU A 147 -20.28 1.50 -22.00
CA GLU A 147 -21.06 0.33 -22.44
C GLU A 147 -21.95 0.67 -23.63
N GLU A 148 -22.65 1.80 -23.58
CA GLU A 148 -23.53 2.21 -24.68
C GLU A 148 -22.73 2.48 -25.96
N ALA A 149 -21.59 3.16 -25.89
CA ALA A 149 -20.73 3.46 -27.01
C ALA A 149 -20.14 2.20 -27.67
N PHE A 150 -19.76 1.20 -26.90
CA PHE A 150 -19.12 -0.01 -27.40
C PHE A 150 -20.07 -1.18 -27.66
N LYS A 151 -21.33 -1.12 -27.23
CA LYS A 151 -22.35 -2.17 -27.40
C LYS A 151 -22.52 -2.61 -28.84
N ALA A 152 -22.49 -1.67 -29.82
CA ALA A 152 -22.62 -1.97 -31.23
C ALA A 152 -21.45 -2.79 -31.81
N PHE A 153 -20.31 -2.83 -31.11
CA PHE A 153 -19.10 -3.55 -31.54
C PHE A 153 -18.93 -4.88 -30.84
N LYS A 154 -19.82 -5.22 -29.89
CA LYS A 154 -19.74 -6.47 -29.13
C LYS A 154 -19.93 -7.66 -30.07
N LYS A 155 -18.99 -8.61 -30.06
CA LYS A 155 -19.05 -9.84 -30.84
C LYS A 155 -20.02 -10.83 -30.19
N GLU A 156 -20.48 -11.79 -30.98
CA GLU A 156 -21.22 -12.94 -30.46
C GLU A 156 -20.34 -13.69 -29.45
N THR A 157 -20.93 -13.98 -28.29
CA THR A 157 -20.25 -14.67 -27.21
C THR A 157 -19.91 -16.11 -27.66
N MET A 158 -18.67 -16.53 -27.48
CA MET A 158 -18.29 -17.91 -27.75
C MET A 158 -18.85 -18.81 -26.63
N GLU A 159 -19.20 -20.03 -26.99
CA GLU A 159 -19.50 -21.05 -25.98
C GLU A 159 -18.21 -21.38 -25.21
N ILE A 160 -18.20 -21.02 -23.93
CA ILE A 160 -17.08 -21.33 -23.03
C ILE A 160 -17.49 -22.50 -22.16
N GLU A 161 -16.75 -23.58 -22.27
CA GLU A 161 -16.88 -24.70 -21.36
C GLU A 161 -16.27 -24.29 -20.01
N TYR A 162 -17.12 -23.90 -19.06
CA TYR A 162 -16.70 -23.67 -17.70
C TYR A 162 -16.34 -25.01 -17.06
N LYS A 163 -15.08 -25.28 -16.86
CA LYS A 163 -14.61 -26.36 -16.00
C LYS A 163 -14.86 -25.95 -14.56
N ALA A 164 -16.13 -26.01 -14.15
CA ALA A 164 -16.44 -25.85 -12.76
C ALA A 164 -15.69 -26.96 -11.99
N HIS A 165 -14.69 -26.59 -11.18
CA HIS A 165 -14.35 -27.38 -10.02
C HIS A 165 -15.56 -27.30 -9.11
N LEU A 166 -16.56 -28.14 -9.41
CA LEU A 166 -17.71 -28.32 -8.54
C LEU A 166 -17.13 -28.92 -7.27
N LEU A 167 -17.34 -28.25 -6.16
CA LEU A 167 -17.04 -28.82 -4.87
C LEU A 167 -17.79 -30.14 -4.77
N ASN A 168 -17.09 -31.19 -4.38
CA ASN A 168 -17.73 -32.48 -4.14
C ASN A 168 -18.56 -32.36 -2.87
N GLU A 169 -19.89 -32.21 -3.04
CA GLU A 169 -20.83 -31.98 -1.95
C GLU A 169 -20.84 -33.12 -0.92
N GLU A 170 -20.58 -34.35 -1.36
CA GLU A 170 -20.47 -35.51 -0.47
C GLU A 170 -19.25 -35.35 0.46
N MET A 171 -18.10 -34.98 -0.10
CA MET A 171 -16.88 -34.71 0.67
C MET A 171 -17.07 -33.53 1.63
N VAL A 172 -17.67 -32.42 1.18
CA VAL A 172 -17.97 -31.26 2.03
C VAL A 172 -18.87 -31.65 3.18
N LYS A 173 -19.94 -32.41 2.93
CA LYS A 173 -20.87 -32.90 3.96
C LYS A 173 -20.13 -33.78 4.96
N TYR A 174 -19.35 -34.75 4.49
CA TYR A 174 -18.59 -35.65 5.36
C TYR A 174 -17.61 -34.90 6.25
N VAL A 175 -16.83 -34.01 5.67
CA VAL A 175 -15.87 -33.17 6.41
C VAL A 175 -16.59 -32.32 7.48
N ARG A 176 -17.74 -31.73 7.13
CA ARG A 176 -18.54 -30.93 8.05
C ARG A 176 -19.11 -31.77 9.21
N GLU A 177 -19.59 -32.97 8.93
CA GLU A 177 -20.23 -33.82 9.95
C GLU A 177 -19.21 -34.50 10.88
N ASN A 178 -18.02 -34.88 10.36
CA ASN A 178 -17.08 -35.71 11.11
C ASN A 178 -15.80 -34.98 11.58
N HIS A 179 -15.39 -33.90 10.90
CA HIS A 179 -14.10 -33.22 11.16
C HIS A 179 -14.21 -31.72 11.45
N PHE A 180 -15.42 -31.21 11.68
CA PHE A 180 -15.64 -29.79 11.98
C PHE A 180 -14.86 -29.32 13.22
N ALA A 181 -14.88 -30.11 14.31
CA ALA A 181 -14.16 -29.79 15.53
C ALA A 181 -12.62 -29.80 15.35
N ASP A 182 -12.13 -30.76 14.55
CA ASP A 182 -10.69 -30.86 14.24
C ASP A 182 -10.24 -29.64 13.44
N ILE A 183 -11.03 -29.19 12.45
CA ILE A 183 -10.77 -27.99 11.66
C ILE A 183 -10.81 -26.75 12.55
N LYS A 184 -11.80 -26.63 13.45
CA LYS A 184 -11.89 -25.52 14.41
C LYS A 184 -10.64 -25.43 15.28
N SER A 185 -10.19 -26.57 15.80
CA SER A 185 -8.96 -26.65 16.60
C SER A 185 -7.71 -26.23 15.78
N ALA A 186 -7.64 -26.67 14.52
CA ALA A 186 -6.55 -26.27 13.65
C ALA A 186 -6.53 -24.76 13.35
N MET A 187 -7.71 -24.14 13.21
CA MET A 187 -7.83 -22.70 12.94
C MET A 187 -7.40 -21.81 14.12
N ASN A 188 -7.54 -22.29 15.34
CA ASN A 188 -7.14 -21.57 16.56
C ASN A 188 -5.62 -21.54 16.77
N GLN A 189 -4.82 -22.21 15.93
CA GLN A 189 -3.36 -22.14 16.03
C GLN A 189 -2.83 -20.81 15.47
N MET A 190 -1.88 -20.22 16.19
CA MET A 190 -1.40 -18.86 15.91
C MET A 190 -0.59 -18.80 14.61
N ALA A 191 0.37 -19.71 14.40
CA ALA A 191 1.25 -19.69 13.25
C ALA A 191 0.61 -20.30 12.00
N LYS A 192 0.82 -19.66 10.84
CA LYS A 192 0.34 -20.16 9.54
C LYS A 192 0.87 -21.58 9.23
N SER A 193 2.13 -21.85 9.56
CA SER A 193 2.77 -23.16 9.35
C SER A 193 2.13 -24.27 10.19
N GLU A 194 1.76 -23.98 11.44
CA GLU A 194 1.09 -24.91 12.34
C GLU A 194 -0.33 -25.23 11.83
N ARG A 195 -1.11 -24.21 11.45
CA ARG A 195 -2.44 -24.39 10.82
C ARG A 195 -2.35 -25.26 9.57
N SER A 196 -1.39 -24.96 8.68
CA SER A 196 -1.18 -25.75 7.45
C SER A 196 -0.82 -27.21 7.75
N THR A 197 0.01 -27.43 8.77
CA THR A 197 0.40 -28.78 9.20
C THR A 197 -0.76 -29.54 9.80
N ALA A 198 -1.58 -28.90 10.66
CA ALA A 198 -2.77 -29.49 11.24
C ALA A 198 -3.81 -29.87 10.17
N LEU A 199 -4.12 -28.96 9.22
CA LEU A 199 -5.02 -29.26 8.11
C LEU A 199 -4.52 -30.39 7.21
N ARG A 200 -3.21 -30.45 6.96
CA ARG A 200 -2.60 -31.57 6.23
C ARG A 200 -2.74 -32.88 6.97
N SER A 201 -2.63 -32.88 8.30
CA SER A 201 -2.83 -34.08 9.13
C SER A 201 -4.27 -34.55 9.10
N ILE A 202 -5.24 -33.62 9.17
CA ILE A 202 -6.68 -33.92 9.01
C ILE A 202 -6.94 -34.54 7.65
N ARG A 203 -6.42 -33.95 6.57
CA ARG A 203 -6.57 -34.48 5.21
C ARG A 203 -6.03 -35.92 5.09
N LYS A 204 -4.83 -36.19 5.63
CA LYS A 204 -4.24 -37.53 5.63
C LYS A 204 -5.10 -38.54 6.39
N LYS A 205 -5.66 -38.14 7.54
CA LYS A 205 -6.57 -38.98 8.33
C LYS A 205 -7.80 -39.34 7.49
N ILE A 206 -8.44 -38.37 6.85
CA ILE A 206 -9.64 -38.62 6.03
C ILE A 206 -9.35 -39.53 4.82
N ILE A 207 -8.20 -39.36 4.15
CA ILE A 207 -7.82 -40.25 3.04
C ILE A 207 -7.63 -41.69 3.50
N LEU A 208 -7.16 -41.94 4.73
CA LEU A 208 -7.09 -43.30 5.28
C LEU A 208 -8.47 -43.88 5.66
N GLU A 209 -9.45 -43.03 5.96
CA GLU A 209 -10.84 -43.41 6.24
C GLU A 209 -11.65 -43.64 4.93
N GLN A 210 -11.28 -42.94 3.85
CA GLN A 210 -11.96 -42.89 2.55
C GLN A 210 -10.95 -43.07 1.42
N GLU A 211 -10.46 -44.32 1.25
CA GLU A 211 -9.34 -44.64 0.36
C GLU A 211 -9.57 -44.31 -1.12
N ASP A 212 -10.84 -44.29 -1.57
CA ASP A 212 -11.21 -44.02 -2.97
C ASP A 212 -11.32 -42.51 -3.27
N TRP A 213 -11.11 -41.62 -2.32
CA TRP A 213 -11.31 -40.18 -2.51
C TRP A 213 -10.09 -39.51 -3.13
N ASN A 214 -10.38 -38.55 -4.04
CA ASN A 214 -9.33 -37.72 -4.64
C ASN A 214 -8.80 -36.70 -3.62
N GLU A 215 -7.49 -36.71 -3.39
CA GLU A 215 -6.85 -35.85 -2.39
C GLU A 215 -6.99 -34.34 -2.72
N ALA A 216 -7.03 -33.95 -4.01
CA ALA A 216 -7.19 -32.55 -4.42
C ALA A 216 -8.63 -32.07 -4.14
N GLU A 217 -9.66 -32.87 -4.47
CA GLU A 217 -11.06 -32.55 -4.18
C GLU A 217 -11.31 -32.47 -2.68
N LEU A 218 -10.73 -33.40 -1.91
CA LEU A 218 -10.82 -33.37 -0.44
C LEU A 218 -10.16 -32.12 0.15
N LYS A 219 -9.04 -31.68 -0.40
CA LYS A 219 -8.42 -30.40 0.00
C LYS A 219 -9.38 -29.24 -0.20
N ASP A 220 -10.04 -29.17 -1.34
CA ASP A 220 -11.00 -28.11 -1.65
C ASP A 220 -12.24 -28.19 -0.73
N ALA A 221 -12.71 -29.38 -0.38
CA ALA A 221 -13.78 -29.57 0.58
C ALA A 221 -13.39 -29.11 1.98
N ILE A 222 -12.18 -29.42 2.45
CA ILE A 222 -11.66 -28.94 3.75
C ILE A 222 -11.52 -27.42 3.75
N GLU A 223 -10.96 -26.81 2.70
CA GLU A 223 -10.85 -25.36 2.58
C GLU A 223 -12.22 -24.68 2.57
N ASN A 224 -13.24 -25.28 1.93
CA ASN A 224 -14.60 -24.77 1.95
C ASN A 224 -15.19 -24.78 3.36
N VAL A 225 -15.14 -25.91 4.08
CA VAL A 225 -15.65 -26.04 5.46
C VAL A 225 -14.91 -25.10 6.41
N LYS A 226 -13.58 -24.97 6.25
CA LYS A 226 -12.76 -24.01 6.99
C LYS A 226 -13.27 -22.57 6.76
N LYS A 227 -13.46 -22.17 5.52
CA LYS A 227 -13.93 -20.83 5.16
C LYS A 227 -15.31 -20.54 5.75
N GLU A 228 -16.24 -21.46 5.59
CA GLU A 228 -17.59 -21.34 6.18
C GLU A 228 -17.53 -21.14 7.70
N GLN A 229 -16.69 -21.91 8.37
CA GLN A 229 -16.55 -21.86 9.83
C GLN A 229 -15.96 -20.53 10.31
N VAL A 230 -14.87 -20.08 9.70
CA VAL A 230 -14.23 -18.79 10.05
C VAL A 230 -15.21 -17.63 9.84
N ARG A 231 -15.92 -17.62 8.71
CA ARG A 231 -16.91 -16.59 8.40
C ARG A 231 -18.09 -16.62 9.38
N ALA A 232 -18.62 -17.79 9.70
CA ALA A 232 -19.70 -17.94 10.66
C ALA A 232 -19.31 -17.48 12.07
N GLN A 233 -18.09 -17.79 12.52
CA GLN A 233 -17.56 -17.34 13.79
C GLN A 233 -17.48 -15.80 13.84
N ILE A 234 -16.92 -15.16 12.82
CA ILE A 234 -16.81 -13.70 12.73
C ILE A 234 -18.19 -13.03 12.69
N LEU A 235 -19.11 -13.53 11.85
CA LEU A 235 -20.41 -12.89 11.63
C LEU A 235 -21.40 -13.09 12.78
N ASN A 236 -21.40 -14.28 13.42
CA ASN A 236 -22.41 -14.65 14.41
C ASN A 236 -21.89 -14.56 15.85
N GLU A 237 -20.64 -14.99 16.11
CA GLU A 237 -20.05 -14.98 17.44
C GLU A 237 -19.28 -13.66 17.72
N ARG A 238 -18.97 -12.87 16.68
CA ARG A 238 -18.19 -11.61 16.75
C ARG A 238 -16.80 -11.83 17.34
N VAL A 239 -16.22 -13.01 17.14
CA VAL A 239 -14.89 -13.41 17.60
C VAL A 239 -14.08 -13.91 16.42
N ARG A 240 -12.81 -13.55 16.36
CA ARG A 240 -11.88 -13.93 15.29
C ARG A 240 -11.24 -15.29 15.58
N ALA A 241 -10.60 -15.89 14.57
CA ALA A 241 -9.97 -17.21 14.70
C ALA A 241 -8.88 -17.28 15.80
N ASP A 242 -8.21 -16.17 16.07
CA ASP A 242 -7.21 -16.06 17.14
C ASP A 242 -7.78 -15.56 18.48
N GLY A 243 -9.10 -15.46 18.60
CA GLY A 243 -9.81 -15.06 19.82
C GLY A 243 -9.95 -13.55 20.01
N ARG A 244 -9.34 -12.70 19.13
CA ARG A 244 -9.48 -11.24 19.21
C ARG A 244 -10.91 -10.76 18.93
N ALA A 245 -11.24 -9.59 19.47
CA ALA A 245 -12.40 -8.80 19.04
C ALA A 245 -12.18 -8.27 17.62
N LEU A 246 -13.25 -7.81 16.94
CA LEU A 246 -13.18 -7.40 15.54
C LEU A 246 -12.28 -6.20 15.30
N ASN A 247 -12.21 -5.28 16.26
CA ASN A 247 -11.39 -4.05 16.19
C ASN A 247 -10.05 -4.15 16.96
N GLU A 248 -9.73 -5.32 17.51
CA GLU A 248 -8.53 -5.51 18.30
C GLU A 248 -7.29 -5.70 17.41
N ILE A 249 -6.20 -5.04 17.80
CA ILE A 249 -4.90 -5.05 17.11
C ILE A 249 -3.95 -6.00 17.83
N ARG A 250 -3.16 -6.76 17.08
CA ARG A 250 -2.13 -7.65 17.63
C ARG A 250 -1.08 -6.86 18.42
N PRO A 251 -0.45 -7.47 19.43
CA PRO A 251 0.64 -6.83 20.19
C PRO A 251 1.75 -6.35 19.25
N ILE A 252 2.26 -5.14 19.53
CA ILE A 252 3.32 -4.48 18.76
C ILE A 252 4.58 -4.38 19.63
N SER A 253 5.73 -4.69 19.05
CA SER A 253 7.05 -4.38 19.62
C SER A 253 7.93 -3.69 18.55
N ILE A 254 8.75 -2.75 19.01
CA ILE A 254 9.57 -1.89 18.15
C ILE A 254 10.97 -1.84 18.75
N SER A 255 11.98 -2.12 17.95
CA SER A 255 13.38 -1.97 18.32
C SER A 255 14.10 -1.22 17.22
N THR A 256 14.69 -0.08 17.54
CA THR A 256 15.42 0.77 16.59
C THR A 256 16.92 0.50 16.65
N ASN A 257 17.63 0.82 15.57
CA ASN A 257 19.09 0.72 15.43
C ASN A 257 19.66 -0.67 15.76
N VAL A 258 18.91 -1.73 15.38
CA VAL A 258 19.31 -3.14 15.59
C VAL A 258 20.50 -3.57 14.72
N LEU A 259 20.80 -2.84 13.66
CA LEU A 259 21.93 -3.08 12.76
C LEU A 259 23.03 -2.02 12.98
N PRO A 260 24.20 -2.40 13.51
CA PRO A 260 25.21 -1.45 13.98
C PRO A 260 25.95 -0.69 12.86
N ARG A 261 25.81 -1.10 11.59
CA ARG A 261 26.49 -0.47 10.44
C ARG A 261 25.54 0.20 9.44
N ALA A 262 24.22 0.08 9.65
CA ALA A 262 23.24 0.80 8.88
C ALA A 262 23.13 2.24 9.42
N HIS A 263 22.78 3.21 8.59
CA HIS A 263 22.52 4.57 9.04
C HIS A 263 21.41 4.57 10.08
N SER A 264 20.29 3.87 9.79
CA SER A 264 19.35 3.47 10.82
C SER A 264 18.67 2.15 10.46
N SER A 265 17.99 1.57 11.43
CA SER A 265 17.21 0.35 11.23
C SER A 265 16.10 0.26 12.27
N CYS A 266 15.01 -0.44 11.90
CA CYS A 266 13.90 -0.75 12.80
C CYS A 266 13.47 -2.20 12.60
N LEU A 267 13.40 -2.95 13.69
CA LEU A 267 12.70 -4.23 13.74
C LEU A 267 11.29 -3.97 14.29
N PHE A 268 10.32 -3.99 13.41
CA PHE A 268 8.91 -3.80 13.75
C PHE A 268 8.20 -5.15 13.74
N THR A 269 7.59 -5.51 14.87
CA THR A 269 6.85 -6.76 15.02
C THR A 269 5.42 -6.48 15.43
N ARG A 270 4.46 -7.11 14.76
CA ARG A 270 3.04 -7.07 15.10
C ARG A 270 2.46 -8.50 15.06
N GLY A 271 2.28 -9.10 16.23
CA GLY A 271 1.98 -10.53 16.35
C GLY A 271 3.03 -11.38 15.62
N GLN A 272 2.59 -12.18 14.64
CA GLN A 272 3.45 -13.03 13.80
C GLN A 272 3.81 -12.34 12.46
N THR A 273 3.87 -11.02 12.42
CA THR A 273 4.36 -10.26 11.26
C THR A 273 5.54 -9.42 11.70
N GLN A 274 6.69 -9.63 11.08
CA GLN A 274 7.93 -8.97 11.43
C GLN A 274 8.61 -8.41 10.18
N ALA A 275 8.96 -7.12 10.23
CA ALA A 275 9.69 -6.39 9.20
C ALA A 275 11.00 -5.83 9.78
N LEU A 276 12.12 -6.17 9.17
CA LEU A 276 13.39 -5.51 9.38
C LEU A 276 13.54 -4.41 8.34
N VAL A 277 13.40 -3.17 8.78
CA VAL A 277 13.46 -2.00 7.92
C VAL A 277 14.80 -1.31 8.11
N VAL A 278 15.51 -1.09 7.01
CA VAL A 278 16.86 -0.49 6.99
C VAL A 278 16.80 0.79 6.16
N LEU A 279 17.36 1.86 6.70
CA LEU A 279 17.44 3.14 6.03
C LEU A 279 18.89 3.51 5.72
N THR A 280 19.09 4.03 4.51
CA THR A 280 20.36 4.56 4.03
C THR A 280 20.14 5.97 3.48
N MET A 281 20.98 6.90 3.87
CA MET A 281 21.02 8.28 3.39
C MET A 281 22.15 8.46 2.40
N GLY A 282 21.96 9.34 1.43
CA GLY A 282 22.96 9.71 0.44
C GLY A 282 22.75 11.13 -0.05
N GLY A 283 23.62 11.60 -0.94
CA GLY A 283 23.50 12.90 -1.58
C GLY A 283 22.63 12.87 -2.85
N PRO A 284 22.47 14.01 -3.54
CA PRO A 284 21.67 14.11 -4.77
C PRO A 284 22.11 13.17 -5.89
N LYS A 285 23.40 12.79 -5.90
CA LYS A 285 23.98 11.87 -6.90
C LYS A 285 23.56 10.41 -6.71
N ASP A 286 23.06 10.07 -5.52
CA ASP A 286 22.60 8.74 -5.17
C ASP A 286 21.12 8.52 -5.51
N ALA A 287 20.45 9.55 -6.05
CA ALA A 287 19.09 9.49 -6.52
C ALA A 287 18.92 8.47 -7.65
N GLN A 288 17.80 7.78 -7.68
CA GLN A 288 17.47 6.88 -8.79
C GLN A 288 17.00 7.69 -9.99
N MET A 289 17.71 7.60 -11.10
CA MET A 289 17.28 8.19 -12.36
C MET A 289 16.26 7.29 -13.08
N PHE A 290 15.21 7.90 -13.61
CA PHE A 290 14.22 7.22 -14.45
C PHE A 290 13.66 8.16 -15.53
N GLU A 291 13.03 7.58 -16.55
CA GLU A 291 12.37 8.29 -17.63
C GLU A 291 10.95 7.76 -17.79
N ASN A 292 9.97 8.65 -17.91
CA ASN A 292 8.60 8.32 -18.25
C ASN A 292 8.30 8.75 -19.70
N LEU A 293 7.29 8.14 -20.30
CA LEU A 293 6.85 8.47 -21.66
C LEU A 293 6.30 9.90 -21.79
N THR A 294 5.82 10.47 -20.70
CA THR A 294 5.17 11.78 -20.63
C THR A 294 6.11 12.91 -20.22
N ASP A 295 7.26 12.59 -19.65
CA ASP A 295 8.20 13.56 -19.11
C ASP A 295 9.17 14.07 -20.19
N ASN A 296 9.70 15.28 -19.96
CA ASN A 296 10.76 15.86 -20.80
C ASN A 296 12.15 15.55 -20.20
N GLY A 297 12.64 14.34 -20.43
CA GLY A 297 13.97 13.94 -19.99
C GLY A 297 13.97 13.12 -18.70
N THR A 298 15.17 12.97 -18.14
CA THR A 298 15.43 12.16 -16.95
C THR A 298 14.91 12.85 -15.69
N GLN A 299 14.21 12.10 -14.88
CA GLN A 299 13.75 12.48 -13.54
C GLN A 299 14.60 11.82 -12.47
N ASN A 300 14.71 12.44 -11.30
CA ASN A 300 15.42 11.91 -10.15
C ASN A 300 14.45 11.55 -9.03
N GLU A 301 14.60 10.35 -8.49
CA GLU A 301 13.84 9.84 -7.35
C GLU A 301 14.72 9.87 -6.10
N ASN A 302 14.44 10.76 -5.18
CA ASN A 302 15.23 10.95 -3.96
C ASN A 302 14.67 10.20 -2.75
N PHE A 303 13.42 9.73 -2.81
CA PHE A 303 12.80 8.92 -1.75
C PHE A 303 12.40 7.55 -2.28
N MET A 304 13.10 6.52 -1.85
CA MET A 304 12.93 5.17 -2.37
C MET A 304 12.51 4.20 -1.25
N VAL A 305 11.53 3.34 -1.54
CA VAL A 305 11.15 2.25 -0.65
C VAL A 305 11.15 0.93 -1.41
N HIS A 306 12.03 0.03 -1.01
CA HIS A 306 12.12 -1.33 -1.53
C HIS A 306 11.54 -2.31 -0.51
N TYR A 307 10.70 -3.20 -0.98
CA TYR A 307 10.02 -4.19 -0.16
C TYR A 307 10.33 -5.59 -0.67
N ASN A 308 10.86 -6.44 0.19
CA ASN A 308 11.26 -7.81 -0.12
C ASN A 308 10.42 -8.80 0.68
N PHE A 309 9.81 -9.75 -0.02
CA PHE A 309 8.95 -10.77 0.57
C PHE A 309 9.44 -12.18 0.17
N PRO A 310 10.49 -12.68 0.81
CA PRO A 310 11.04 -14.01 0.53
C PRO A 310 10.11 -15.11 1.01
N GLY A 311 10.16 -16.28 0.37
CA GLY A 311 9.29 -17.42 0.69
C GLY A 311 9.40 -17.88 2.15
N PHE A 312 10.57 -17.78 2.76
CA PHE A 312 10.76 -18.18 4.16
C PHE A 312 9.87 -17.37 5.12
N SER A 313 9.50 -16.12 4.78
CA SER A 313 8.61 -15.28 5.62
C SER A 313 7.23 -15.90 5.84
N VAL A 314 6.82 -16.82 4.99
CA VAL A 314 5.56 -17.60 5.10
C VAL A 314 5.81 -19.10 5.25
N GLY A 315 7.05 -19.52 5.56
CA GLY A 315 7.44 -20.91 5.74
C GLY A 315 7.56 -21.70 4.44
N GLU A 316 7.76 -21.04 3.30
CA GLU A 316 7.90 -21.68 2.00
C GLU A 316 9.37 -21.73 1.55
N ALA A 317 9.80 -22.90 1.07
CA ALA A 317 11.08 -23.06 0.39
C ALA A 317 10.91 -22.65 -1.07
N SER A 318 11.33 -21.45 -1.42
CA SER A 318 11.29 -20.94 -2.78
C SER A 318 12.61 -20.24 -3.15
N PRO A 319 13.01 -20.26 -4.44
CA PRO A 319 14.19 -19.51 -4.88
C PRO A 319 14.00 -18.01 -4.62
N ILE A 320 15.07 -17.34 -4.23
CA ILE A 320 15.12 -15.88 -4.20
C ILE A 320 15.29 -15.41 -5.64
N MET A 321 14.24 -14.85 -6.20
CA MET A 321 14.21 -14.31 -7.55
C MET A 321 14.13 -12.78 -7.52
N GLY A 322 14.23 -12.14 -8.67
CA GLY A 322 14.00 -10.68 -8.77
C GLY A 322 12.62 -10.25 -8.27
N THR A 323 12.47 -8.98 -8.00
CA THR A 323 11.27 -8.35 -7.42
C THR A 323 10.00 -8.69 -8.22
N LYS A 324 8.99 -9.19 -7.53
CA LYS A 324 7.68 -9.55 -8.10
C LYS A 324 6.74 -8.34 -8.09
N ARG A 325 5.69 -8.37 -8.92
CA ARG A 325 4.66 -7.30 -8.98
C ARG A 325 4.06 -6.96 -7.62
N ARG A 326 3.82 -7.96 -6.77
CA ARG A 326 3.29 -7.77 -5.41
C ARG A 326 4.26 -6.96 -4.54
N GLU A 327 5.56 -7.25 -4.65
CA GLU A 327 6.60 -6.54 -3.89
C GLU A 327 6.72 -5.08 -4.35
N LEU A 328 6.63 -4.83 -5.66
CA LEU A 328 6.57 -3.47 -6.22
C LEU A 328 5.36 -2.70 -5.71
N GLY A 329 4.17 -3.30 -5.73
CA GLY A 329 2.93 -2.66 -5.25
C GLY A 329 2.98 -2.33 -3.76
N HIS A 330 3.46 -3.26 -2.92
CA HIS A 330 3.59 -3.04 -1.48
C HIS A 330 4.65 -2.00 -1.14
N GLY A 331 5.80 -2.00 -1.84
CA GLY A 331 6.83 -0.98 -1.70
C GLY A 331 6.33 0.40 -2.10
N ASN A 332 5.61 0.48 -3.21
CA ASN A 332 5.02 1.73 -3.68
C ASN A 332 3.96 2.29 -2.72
N LEU A 333 3.11 1.43 -2.12
CA LEU A 333 2.16 1.88 -1.10
C LEU A 333 2.88 2.45 0.13
N ALA A 334 3.93 1.78 0.61
CA ALA A 334 4.72 2.27 1.73
C ALA A 334 5.46 3.58 1.38
N LYS A 335 5.98 3.71 0.16
CA LYS A 335 6.56 4.97 -0.34
C LYS A 335 5.52 6.10 -0.31
N ARG A 336 4.36 5.89 -0.92
CA ARG A 336 3.25 6.88 -0.96
C ARG A 336 2.76 7.28 0.43
N ALA A 337 2.88 6.38 1.42
CA ALA A 337 2.51 6.67 2.79
C ALA A 337 3.50 7.60 3.50
N LEU A 338 4.80 7.41 3.25
CA LEU A 338 5.90 8.07 3.99
C LEU A 338 6.48 9.29 3.27
N GLU A 339 6.54 9.27 1.94
CA GLU A 339 7.11 10.37 1.15
C GLU A 339 6.49 11.74 1.48
N PRO A 340 5.16 11.87 1.66
CA PRO A 340 4.53 13.16 1.93
C PRO A 340 4.94 13.83 3.24
N ILE A 341 5.50 13.09 4.19
CA ILE A 341 5.86 13.63 5.51
C ILE A 341 7.32 14.01 5.66
N VAL A 342 8.15 13.73 4.67
CA VAL A 342 9.61 13.91 4.75
C VAL A 342 10.05 15.12 3.95
N ASN A 343 10.77 16.04 4.61
CA ASN A 343 11.54 17.05 3.92
C ASN A 343 12.96 16.51 3.70
N LEU A 344 13.35 16.30 2.44
CA LEU A 344 14.63 15.69 2.10
C LEU A 344 15.81 16.68 2.09
N ASP A 345 15.54 17.99 2.00
CA ASP A 345 16.57 19.06 1.93
C ASP A 345 17.74 18.73 0.99
N GLY A 346 17.41 18.19 -0.19
CA GLY A 346 18.39 17.77 -1.19
C GLY A 346 19.10 16.45 -0.91
N GLN A 347 18.74 15.75 0.16
CA GLN A 347 19.24 14.40 0.45
C GLN A 347 18.50 13.34 -0.34
N THR A 348 19.10 12.18 -0.43
CA THR A 348 18.47 10.97 -0.96
C THR A 348 18.29 9.96 0.18
N VAL A 349 17.07 9.43 0.33
CA VAL A 349 16.73 8.44 1.34
C VAL A 349 16.27 7.16 0.66
N ARG A 350 16.87 6.05 1.07
CA ARG A 350 16.50 4.70 0.63
C ARG A 350 16.10 3.84 1.82
N ILE A 351 14.87 3.36 1.82
CA ILE A 351 14.34 2.40 2.79
C ILE A 351 14.27 1.03 2.13
N VAL A 352 14.80 0.01 2.79
CA VAL A 352 14.70 -1.39 2.38
C VAL A 352 14.01 -2.15 3.50
N SER A 353 12.86 -2.77 3.21
CA SER A 353 12.10 -3.58 4.15
C SER A 353 12.22 -5.05 3.81
N GLU A 354 12.85 -5.80 4.68
CA GLU A 354 12.96 -7.26 4.62
C GLU A 354 11.89 -7.88 5.52
N ILE A 355 10.95 -8.61 4.94
CA ILE A 355 9.91 -9.31 5.70
C ILE A 355 10.46 -10.63 6.22
N LEU A 356 10.65 -10.71 7.54
CA LEU A 356 11.21 -11.88 8.20
C LEU A 356 10.14 -12.93 8.52
N GLU A 357 8.94 -12.47 8.90
CA GLU A 357 7.77 -13.32 9.13
C GLU A 357 6.50 -12.59 8.71
N SER A 358 5.51 -13.31 8.16
CA SER A 358 4.24 -12.73 7.74
C SER A 358 3.04 -13.62 8.03
N ASN A 359 2.12 -13.09 8.84
CA ASN A 359 0.76 -13.59 9.00
C ASN A 359 -0.26 -12.46 8.74
N GLY A 360 -0.14 -11.82 7.56
CA GLY A 360 -0.97 -10.72 7.11
C GLY A 360 -0.41 -9.33 7.45
N SER A 361 -0.68 -8.37 6.55
CA SER A 361 -0.40 -6.94 6.72
C SER A 361 1.10 -6.56 6.85
N SER A 362 1.97 -7.26 6.14
CA SER A 362 3.41 -6.97 6.15
C SER A 362 3.76 -5.61 5.50
N SER A 363 2.99 -5.14 4.51
CA SER A 363 3.16 -3.79 3.96
C SER A 363 2.88 -2.70 4.99
N MET A 364 1.92 -2.89 5.88
CA MET A 364 1.63 -1.94 6.96
C MET A 364 2.68 -1.99 8.08
N ALA A 365 3.27 -3.16 8.33
CA ALA A 365 4.46 -3.25 9.18
C ALA A 365 5.66 -2.49 8.57
N THR A 366 5.82 -2.53 7.24
CA THR A 366 6.82 -1.73 6.51
C THR A 366 6.59 -0.23 6.67
N VAL A 367 5.34 0.25 6.61
CA VAL A 367 5.01 1.67 6.85
C VAL A 367 5.41 2.10 8.26
N CYS A 368 4.97 1.36 9.28
CA CYS A 368 5.29 1.69 10.66
C CYS A 368 6.79 1.59 10.95
N GLY A 369 7.46 0.52 10.50
CA GLY A 369 8.89 0.34 10.64
C GLY A 369 9.71 1.36 9.83
N GLY A 370 9.22 1.77 8.66
CA GLY A 370 9.81 2.82 7.83
C GLY A 370 9.78 4.18 8.51
N TYR A 371 8.64 4.55 9.09
CA TYR A 371 8.53 5.75 9.91
C TYR A 371 9.53 5.71 11.09
N MET A 372 9.57 4.61 11.84
CA MET A 372 10.50 4.48 12.96
C MET A 372 11.99 4.51 12.53
N ALA A 373 12.30 3.99 11.33
CA ALA A 373 13.65 4.08 10.79
C ALA A 373 14.01 5.52 10.37
N LEU A 374 13.06 6.32 9.82
CA LEU A 374 13.24 7.75 9.57
C LEU A 374 13.58 8.49 10.86
N ARG A 375 12.79 8.29 11.91
CA ARG A 375 13.03 8.91 13.22
C ARG A 375 14.37 8.48 13.86
N ALA A 376 14.73 7.18 13.71
CA ALA A 376 16.00 6.66 14.21
C ALA A 376 17.23 7.14 13.40
N ALA A 377 17.03 7.74 12.23
CA ALA A 377 18.04 8.42 11.43
C ALA A 377 18.07 9.94 11.68
N ASP A 378 17.34 10.43 12.68
CA ASP A 378 17.16 11.87 12.99
C ASP A 378 16.56 12.70 11.84
N ILE A 379 15.79 12.05 10.95
CA ILE A 379 15.08 12.75 9.87
C ILE A 379 13.81 13.35 10.44
N GLU A 380 13.65 14.66 10.25
CA GLU A 380 12.44 15.38 10.63
C GLU A 380 11.25 14.97 9.76
N THR A 381 10.08 14.77 10.38
CA THR A 381 8.85 14.41 9.70
C THR A 381 7.72 15.34 10.14
N SER A 382 6.86 15.75 9.21
CA SER A 382 5.73 16.65 9.50
C SER A 382 4.62 15.98 10.32
N ASP A 383 4.52 14.65 10.26
CA ASP A 383 3.49 13.85 10.92
C ASP A 383 4.02 12.50 11.39
N VAL A 384 3.34 11.88 12.37
CA VAL A 384 3.55 10.48 12.76
C VAL A 384 2.63 9.59 11.93
N ILE A 385 3.18 8.70 11.12
CA ILE A 385 2.41 7.86 10.20
C ILE A 385 2.40 6.40 10.65
N ALA A 386 1.19 5.84 10.77
CA ALA A 386 0.99 4.41 10.94
C ALA A 386 0.17 3.81 9.79
N GLY A 387 0.30 2.51 9.61
CA GLY A 387 -0.47 1.74 8.64
C GLY A 387 -1.25 0.60 9.29
N ILE A 388 -2.49 0.42 8.85
CA ILE A 388 -3.37 -0.67 9.28
C ILE A 388 -4.01 -1.35 8.07
N ALA A 389 -4.18 -2.68 8.13
CA ALA A 389 -4.99 -3.41 7.15
C ALA A 389 -6.32 -3.79 7.77
N MET A 390 -7.37 -3.39 7.09
CA MET A 390 -8.76 -3.69 7.41
C MET A 390 -9.25 -4.79 6.49
N GLY A 391 -10.19 -5.56 6.97
CA GLY A 391 -10.90 -6.57 6.18
C GLY A 391 -12.39 -6.52 6.42
N MET A 392 -13.12 -7.28 5.62
CA MET A 392 -14.54 -7.46 5.79
C MET A 392 -14.93 -8.91 5.51
N VAL A 393 -15.88 -9.37 6.28
CA VAL A 393 -16.61 -10.62 6.01
C VAL A 393 -18.08 -10.27 5.91
N SER A 394 -18.77 -10.72 4.84
CA SER A 394 -20.18 -10.42 4.61
C SER A 394 -20.95 -11.63 4.16
N GLU A 395 -22.23 -11.72 4.52
CA GLU A 395 -23.17 -12.75 4.08
C GLU A 395 -24.59 -12.16 4.01
N GLY A 396 -25.11 -12.02 2.81
CA GLY A 396 -26.37 -11.30 2.58
C GLY A 396 -26.26 -9.85 3.07
N ASN A 397 -27.12 -9.47 4.03
CA ASN A 397 -27.12 -8.13 4.61
C ASN A 397 -26.26 -7.99 5.87
N LYS A 398 -25.63 -9.08 6.33
CA LYS A 398 -24.75 -9.07 7.50
C LYS A 398 -23.32 -8.84 7.06
N TYR A 399 -22.60 -8.00 7.78
CA TYR A 399 -21.16 -7.83 7.59
C TYR A 399 -20.44 -7.57 8.93
N ALA A 400 -19.16 -7.77 8.91
CA ALA A 400 -18.24 -7.47 10.00
C ALA A 400 -16.95 -6.88 9.43
N ILE A 401 -16.56 -5.70 9.94
CA ILE A 401 -15.30 -5.04 9.61
C ILE A 401 -14.26 -5.48 10.64
N LEU A 402 -13.06 -5.81 10.16
CA LEU A 402 -11.96 -6.34 10.95
C LEU A 402 -10.77 -5.39 10.90
N SER A 403 -10.19 -5.06 12.06
CA SER A 403 -8.93 -4.31 12.15
C SER A 403 -7.74 -5.24 12.22
N ASP A 404 -6.61 -4.85 11.63
CA ASP A 404 -5.36 -5.63 11.64
C ASP A 404 -5.57 -7.09 11.25
N ILE A 405 -5.99 -7.31 10.00
CA ILE A 405 -6.31 -8.65 9.48
C ILE A 405 -5.08 -9.55 9.40
N MET A 406 -5.32 -10.82 9.69
CA MET A 406 -4.36 -11.90 9.47
C MET A 406 -4.45 -12.46 8.04
N GLY A 407 -3.46 -13.23 7.63
CA GLY A 407 -3.44 -13.85 6.31
C GLY A 407 -4.63 -14.78 6.03
N LEU A 408 -5.22 -15.39 7.06
CA LEU A 408 -6.45 -16.18 6.96
C LEU A 408 -7.64 -15.29 6.58
N GLU A 409 -7.78 -14.15 7.23
CA GLU A 409 -8.87 -13.19 7.04
C GLU A 409 -8.73 -12.42 5.73
N ASP A 410 -7.50 -12.15 5.29
CA ASP A 410 -7.21 -11.65 3.95
C ASP A 410 -7.65 -12.66 2.87
N HIS A 411 -7.30 -13.93 3.04
CA HIS A 411 -7.63 -14.96 2.04
C HIS A 411 -9.13 -15.29 1.97
N ASP A 412 -9.77 -15.45 3.14
CA ASP A 412 -11.15 -15.93 3.25
C ASP A 412 -12.20 -14.78 3.35
N GLY A 413 -11.74 -13.53 3.51
CA GLY A 413 -12.55 -12.33 3.55
C GLY A 413 -12.95 -11.79 2.17
N ASP A 414 -13.74 -10.72 2.19
CA ASP A 414 -14.36 -10.11 1.02
C ASP A 414 -13.71 -8.77 0.63
N MET A 415 -12.92 -8.16 1.51
CA MET A 415 -12.21 -6.91 1.32
C MET A 415 -10.80 -6.97 1.91
N ASP A 416 -9.81 -6.46 1.21
CA ASP A 416 -8.48 -6.09 1.69
C ASP A 416 -8.30 -4.58 1.55
N PHE A 417 -8.26 -3.88 2.68
CA PHE A 417 -8.25 -2.43 2.72
C PHE A 417 -7.12 -1.91 3.61
N LYS A 418 -6.11 -1.32 3.00
CA LYS A 418 -4.93 -0.78 3.66
C LYS A 418 -5.05 0.73 3.76
N VAL A 419 -4.93 1.26 4.97
CA VAL A 419 -5.04 2.69 5.26
C VAL A 419 -3.82 3.15 6.04
N THR A 420 -3.16 4.18 5.54
CA THR A 420 -2.00 4.80 6.18
C THR A 420 -2.26 6.27 6.45
N GLY A 421 -1.73 6.79 7.52
CA GLY A 421 -1.89 8.19 7.85
C GLY A 421 -1.55 8.51 9.28
N SER A 422 -1.70 9.80 9.62
CA SER A 422 -1.59 10.34 10.96
C SER A 422 -2.91 10.20 11.74
N LYS A 423 -2.99 10.77 12.93
CA LYS A 423 -4.24 10.92 13.67
C LYS A 423 -5.22 11.88 12.98
N GLU A 424 -4.68 12.85 12.23
CA GLU A 424 -5.44 13.92 11.61
C GLU A 424 -6.01 13.54 10.24
N GLY A 425 -5.32 12.68 9.48
CA GLY A 425 -5.77 12.29 8.15
C GLY A 425 -4.97 11.17 7.51
N ILE A 426 -5.35 10.85 6.29
CA ILE A 426 -4.85 9.73 5.48
C ILE A 426 -3.81 10.26 4.50
N THR A 427 -2.64 9.60 4.44
CA THR A 427 -1.58 9.90 3.48
C THR A 427 -1.61 8.97 2.27
N ALA A 428 -1.94 7.69 2.48
CA ALA A 428 -2.16 6.77 1.38
C ALA A 428 -3.14 5.66 1.77
N MET A 429 -3.83 5.12 0.77
CA MET A 429 -4.71 3.97 0.94
C MET A 429 -4.79 3.13 -0.32
N GLN A 430 -5.07 1.85 -0.13
CA GLN A 430 -5.35 0.89 -1.19
C GLN A 430 -6.49 -0.02 -0.76
N MET A 431 -7.49 -0.16 -1.60
CA MET A 431 -8.59 -1.10 -1.38
C MET A 431 -8.73 -2.03 -2.58
N ASP A 432 -8.89 -3.31 -2.29
CA ASP A 432 -9.18 -4.36 -3.26
C ASP A 432 -10.40 -5.15 -2.77
N ILE A 433 -11.45 -5.18 -3.59
CA ILE A 433 -12.72 -5.84 -3.27
C ILE A 433 -12.80 -7.15 -4.04
N LYS A 434 -13.03 -8.24 -3.32
CA LYS A 434 -13.09 -9.60 -3.87
C LYS A 434 -14.51 -10.05 -4.24
N LEU A 435 -15.52 -9.31 -3.83
CA LEU A 435 -16.94 -9.48 -4.18
C LEU A 435 -17.40 -8.35 -5.11
N GLY A 436 -18.61 -8.44 -5.63
CA GLY A 436 -19.17 -7.54 -6.63
C GLY A 436 -19.37 -6.07 -6.23
N GLY A 437 -18.65 -5.58 -5.19
CA GLY A 437 -18.67 -4.17 -4.79
C GLY A 437 -18.89 -3.95 -3.30
N ILE A 438 -18.67 -2.72 -2.84
CA ILE A 438 -18.89 -2.27 -1.48
C ILE A 438 -19.68 -0.97 -1.48
N SER A 439 -20.62 -0.81 -0.55
CA SER A 439 -21.35 0.44 -0.40
C SER A 439 -20.50 1.49 0.32
N LEU A 440 -20.70 2.77 -0.02
CA LEU A 440 -20.03 3.89 0.65
C LEU A 440 -20.25 3.91 2.17
N ASN A 441 -21.40 3.42 2.67
CA ASN A 441 -21.66 3.34 4.11
C ASN A 441 -20.69 2.35 4.79
N VAL A 442 -20.47 1.19 4.20
CA VAL A 442 -19.51 0.20 4.74
C VAL A 442 -18.08 0.72 4.64
N LEU A 443 -17.74 1.39 3.54
CA LEU A 443 -16.43 2.04 3.38
C LEU A 443 -16.22 3.12 4.46
N LYS A 444 -17.24 3.93 4.74
CA LYS A 444 -17.22 4.93 5.80
C LYS A 444 -16.93 4.30 7.17
N GLU A 445 -17.66 3.26 7.54
CA GLU A 445 -17.44 2.53 8.80
C GLU A 445 -16.01 1.97 8.87
N ALA A 446 -15.51 1.38 7.77
CA ALA A 446 -14.16 0.84 7.70
C ALA A 446 -13.09 1.93 7.87
N LEU A 447 -13.28 3.12 7.30
CA LEU A 447 -12.38 4.26 7.45
C LEU A 447 -12.31 4.76 8.90
N TYR A 448 -13.46 4.91 9.59
CA TYR A 448 -13.45 5.33 10.99
C TYR A 448 -12.84 4.27 11.91
N GLN A 449 -13.14 3.00 11.69
CA GLN A 449 -12.50 1.92 12.46
C GLN A 449 -10.98 1.87 12.18
N ALA A 450 -10.56 2.14 10.95
CA ALA A 450 -9.14 2.27 10.59
C ALA A 450 -8.47 3.48 11.28
N LYS A 451 -9.19 4.60 11.44
CA LYS A 451 -8.72 5.78 12.19
C LYS A 451 -8.41 5.45 13.65
N GLU A 452 -9.34 4.77 14.33
CA GLU A 452 -9.14 4.32 15.70
C GLU A 452 -7.93 3.38 15.80
N GLY A 453 -7.82 2.44 14.88
CA GLY A 453 -6.70 1.49 14.84
C GLY A 453 -5.36 2.17 14.57
N ARG A 454 -5.29 3.14 13.65
CA ARG A 454 -4.07 3.93 13.40
C ARG A 454 -3.69 4.75 14.62
N ALA A 455 -4.65 5.41 15.28
CA ALA A 455 -4.40 6.20 16.47
C ALA A 455 -3.76 5.35 17.59
N HIS A 456 -4.27 4.14 17.82
CA HIS A 456 -3.70 3.20 18.77
C HIS A 456 -2.25 2.79 18.41
N ILE A 457 -1.98 2.50 17.13
CA ILE A 457 -0.63 2.15 16.67
C ILE A 457 0.33 3.34 16.83
N ILE A 458 -0.12 4.55 16.48
CA ILE A 458 0.65 5.79 16.63
C ILE A 458 1.04 6.03 18.09
N ASP A 459 0.13 5.81 19.04
CA ASP A 459 0.44 5.99 20.46
C ASP A 459 1.59 5.06 20.91
N ILE A 460 1.61 3.82 20.42
CA ILE A 460 2.71 2.87 20.69
C ILE A 460 4.01 3.34 20.04
N MET A 461 3.94 3.84 18.81
CA MET A 461 5.12 4.32 18.07
C MET A 461 5.72 5.56 18.73
N VAL A 462 4.90 6.53 19.14
CA VAL A 462 5.34 7.74 19.86
C VAL A 462 5.99 7.39 21.20
N GLU A 463 5.48 6.38 21.91
CA GLU A 463 6.13 5.92 23.14
C GLU A 463 7.49 5.25 22.85
N ALA A 464 7.58 4.50 21.75
CA ALA A 464 8.85 3.88 21.34
C ALA A 464 9.88 4.93 20.86
N GLU A 465 9.46 6.03 20.24
CA GLU A 465 10.36 7.12 19.84
C GLU A 465 11.18 7.71 21.00
N LYS A 466 10.60 7.78 22.19
CA LYS A 466 11.28 8.32 23.38
C LYS A 466 12.53 7.51 23.78
N ASN A 467 12.63 6.27 23.30
CA ASN A 467 13.70 5.35 23.60
C ASN A 467 14.66 5.15 22.42
N ILE A 468 14.61 6.01 21.40
CA ILE A 468 15.54 5.94 20.29
C ILE A 468 16.93 6.35 20.75
N GLU A 469 17.89 5.46 20.58
CA GLU A 469 19.31 5.75 20.72
C GLU A 469 19.89 5.96 19.30
N PHE A 470 20.38 7.16 19.03
CA PHE A 470 20.95 7.49 17.71
C PHE A 470 22.30 6.81 17.52
N ASN A 471 22.56 6.38 16.28
CA ASN A 471 23.85 5.77 15.92
C ASN A 471 24.78 6.83 15.28
N ASP A 472 25.21 7.81 16.08
CA ASP A 472 26.00 8.96 15.64
C ASP A 472 27.30 8.58 14.90
N GLY A 473 27.82 7.37 15.15
CA GLY A 473 29.03 6.88 14.52
C GLY A 473 28.89 6.50 13.04
N VAL A 474 27.67 6.38 12.53
CA VAL A 474 27.40 5.97 11.15
C VAL A 474 26.46 6.93 10.40
N LEU A 475 25.75 7.80 11.11
CA LEU A 475 24.89 8.78 10.48
C LEU A 475 25.74 9.80 9.69
N PRO A 476 25.43 10.04 8.41
CA PRO A 476 26.08 11.11 7.66
C PRO A 476 25.68 12.47 8.25
N SER A 477 26.66 13.32 8.47
CA SER A 477 26.41 14.72 8.82
C SER A 477 26.48 15.55 7.54
N THR A 478 25.42 16.29 7.24
CA THR A 478 25.34 17.18 6.07
C THR A 478 25.16 18.61 6.56
N ASP A 479 25.96 19.51 6.03
CA ASP A 479 25.86 20.95 6.31
C ASP A 479 25.70 21.70 4.98
N PHE A 480 24.78 22.67 4.93
CA PHE A 480 24.51 23.50 3.77
C PHE A 480 24.79 24.96 4.10
N PHE A 481 25.58 25.61 3.26
CA PHE A 481 25.75 27.03 3.37
C PHE A 481 25.80 27.69 1.98
N HIS A 482 25.24 28.89 1.92
CA HIS A 482 25.26 29.67 0.68
C HIS A 482 26.54 30.47 0.57
N ILE A 483 27.12 30.46 -0.64
CA ILE A 483 28.26 31.27 -1.01
C ILE A 483 27.89 32.18 -2.18
N ASP A 484 28.54 33.33 -2.28
CA ASP A 484 28.44 34.17 -3.47
C ASP A 484 29.02 33.39 -4.68
N PRO A 485 28.28 33.28 -5.81
CA PRO A 485 28.74 32.59 -7.02
C PRO A 485 30.14 32.99 -7.52
N SER A 486 30.60 34.22 -7.21
CA SER A 486 31.96 34.67 -7.55
C SER A 486 33.06 33.86 -6.86
N PHE A 487 32.79 33.25 -5.69
CA PHE A 487 33.79 32.44 -4.96
C PHE A 487 33.83 30.97 -5.37
N ILE A 488 32.87 30.49 -6.18
CA ILE A 488 32.82 29.08 -6.63
C ILE A 488 34.16 28.70 -7.32
N GLY A 489 34.70 29.57 -8.17
CA GLY A 489 35.97 29.32 -8.84
C GLY A 489 37.18 29.18 -7.90
N GLU A 490 37.18 29.90 -6.77
CA GLU A 490 38.25 29.82 -5.76
C GLU A 490 38.14 28.53 -4.93
N ILE A 491 36.90 28.10 -4.59
CA ILE A 491 36.66 26.87 -3.87
C ILE A 491 37.01 25.65 -4.71
N ILE A 492 36.65 25.64 -5.99
CA ILE A 492 37.05 24.60 -6.93
C ILE A 492 38.56 24.59 -7.12
N GLY A 493 39.14 25.76 -7.26
CA GLY A 493 40.59 25.96 -7.53
C GLY A 493 40.99 25.52 -8.93
N GLN A 494 42.25 25.77 -9.28
CA GLN A 494 42.80 25.45 -10.60
C GLN A 494 42.73 23.93 -10.86
N ALA A 495 41.98 23.52 -11.88
CA ALA A 495 41.73 22.12 -12.23
C ALA A 495 41.17 21.27 -11.07
N GLY A 496 40.38 21.88 -10.16
CA GLY A 496 39.80 21.19 -9.03
C GLY A 496 40.75 20.87 -7.88
N LYS A 497 41.88 21.53 -7.80
CA LYS A 497 42.92 21.22 -6.80
C LYS A 497 42.46 21.54 -5.38
N THR A 498 41.91 22.74 -5.17
CA THR A 498 41.49 23.19 -3.84
C THR A 498 40.40 22.31 -3.25
N ILE A 499 39.37 22.03 -4.05
CA ILE A 499 38.25 21.19 -3.57
C ILE A 499 38.69 19.75 -3.25
N ARG A 500 39.62 19.18 -4.06
CA ARG A 500 40.19 17.87 -3.78
C ARG A 500 41.01 17.84 -2.49
N GLU A 501 41.81 18.86 -2.25
CA GLU A 501 42.58 18.99 -1.00
C GLU A 501 41.69 19.11 0.22
N ILE A 502 40.52 19.77 0.11
CA ILE A 502 39.53 19.85 1.18
C ILE A 502 38.88 18.47 1.41
N ILE A 503 38.45 17.82 0.34
CA ILE A 503 37.83 16.48 0.39
C ILE A 503 38.78 15.46 1.05
N GLU A 504 40.03 15.43 0.61
CA GLU A 504 41.04 14.51 1.14
C GLU A 504 41.44 14.81 2.60
N LYS A 505 41.55 16.09 2.95
CA LYS A 505 42.01 16.50 4.28
C LYS A 505 40.97 16.29 5.36
N PHE A 506 39.71 16.47 5.04
CA PHE A 506 38.60 16.43 5.98
C PHE A 506 37.74 15.17 5.81
N GLU A 507 38.05 14.31 4.84
CA GLU A 507 37.29 13.08 4.52
C GLU A 507 35.81 13.36 4.29
N VAL A 508 35.48 14.43 3.57
CA VAL A 508 34.11 14.88 3.28
C VAL A 508 33.79 14.78 1.79
N ALA A 509 32.50 14.71 1.45
CA ALA A 509 32.00 14.95 0.09
C ALA A 509 31.57 16.42 -0.03
N ILE A 510 31.84 17.06 -1.17
CA ILE A 510 31.42 18.44 -1.43
C ILE A 510 30.73 18.48 -2.78
N ASP A 511 29.50 19.00 -2.78
CA ASP A 511 28.71 19.34 -3.96
C ASP A 511 28.50 20.86 -4.02
N ILE A 512 28.69 21.47 -5.22
CA ILE A 512 28.60 22.92 -5.46
C ILE A 512 27.64 23.17 -6.63
#